data_1d0a4d929f2908e6f4985b40ad8bd6f7
#
_entry.id   1d0a4d929f2908e6f4985b40ad8bd6f7
#
_cell.length_a   1.000
_cell.length_b   1.000
_cell.length_c   1.000
_cell.angle_alpha   90.00
_cell.angle_beta   90.00
_cell.angle_gamma   90.00
#
_symmetry.space_group_name_H-M   'P 1'
#
loop_
_entity.id
_entity.type
_entity.pdbx_description
1 polymer ?
#
loop_
_entity_poly.entity_id
_entity_poly.type
_entity_poly.pdbx_seq_one_letter_code
_entity_poly.pdbx_strand_id
1 'polypeptide(L)'
;IDLRLPVSGTLDDPQFSIFGLVMKMLFNLIGKAITSPFALLGSALGGGEELSQLELGGGSATLGEAQQARLKTLAQALVDRPALRLDIVGRADPQADLDGLRQAALDNAVRAQKLNAMIAKGEAAPALEEVEVGESEYAELLKKAYRATEFKKPRNVIGMVKDIPVAEMEALMRANVTVRSEE
;
A
#
# COMPACT_ATOMS: atom_id res chain seq x y z
N ILE A 1 -18.88 9.33 -37.05
CA ILE A 1 -17.69 8.59 -37.52
C ILE A 1 -17.82 8.51 -39.03
N ASP A 2 -17.07 9.36 -39.77
CA ASP A 2 -17.02 9.32 -41.21
C ASP A 2 -16.19 8.10 -41.64
N LEU A 3 -16.86 7.03 -42.04
CA LEU A 3 -16.23 5.86 -42.64
C LEU A 3 -16.07 6.12 -44.16
N ARG A 4 -14.90 6.54 -44.60
CA ARG A 4 -14.53 6.57 -46.02
C ARG A 4 -14.04 5.22 -46.42
N LEU A 5 -14.90 4.47 -47.13
CA LEU A 5 -14.55 3.18 -47.71
C LEU A 5 -13.85 3.42 -49.05
N PRO A 6 -12.58 3.00 -49.23
CA PRO A 6 -11.94 3.03 -50.52
C PRO A 6 -12.58 1.93 -51.39
N VAL A 7 -13.28 2.34 -52.42
CA VAL A 7 -13.83 1.45 -53.46
C VAL A 7 -12.88 1.54 -54.63
N SER A 8 -12.30 0.39 -55.05
CA SER A 8 -11.49 0.25 -56.25
C SER A 8 -12.12 -0.81 -57.16
N GLY A 9 -11.98 -0.67 -58.46
CA GLY A 9 -12.57 -1.55 -59.47
C GLY A 9 -13.31 -0.77 -60.53
N THR A 10 -13.93 -1.49 -61.50
CA THR A 10 -14.78 -0.90 -62.55
C THR A 10 -16.21 -0.81 -62.06
N LEU A 11 -17.05 -0.01 -62.76
CA LEU A 11 -18.50 0.16 -62.41
C LEU A 11 -19.29 -1.15 -62.44
N ASP A 12 -18.80 -2.14 -63.22
CA ASP A 12 -19.46 -3.43 -63.38
C ASP A 12 -18.97 -4.51 -62.39
N ASP A 13 -17.82 -4.29 -61.71
CA ASP A 13 -17.29 -5.21 -60.66
C ASP A 13 -16.56 -4.43 -59.59
N PRO A 14 -17.29 -3.84 -58.62
CA PRO A 14 -16.70 -3.10 -57.54
C PRO A 14 -16.04 -4.04 -56.52
N GLN A 15 -14.72 -4.01 -56.42
CA GLN A 15 -13.97 -4.80 -55.44
C GLN A 15 -13.90 -4.04 -54.08
N PHE A 16 -14.55 -4.60 -53.10
CA PHE A 16 -14.42 -4.10 -51.70
C PHE A 16 -13.20 -4.77 -51.07
N SER A 17 -12.19 -3.98 -50.76
CA SER A 17 -11.06 -4.46 -49.99
C SER A 17 -11.43 -4.68 -48.52
N ILE A 18 -12.11 -5.79 -48.25
CA ILE A 18 -12.46 -6.22 -46.90
C ILE A 18 -11.20 -6.31 -46.03
N PHE A 19 -10.08 -6.77 -46.64
CA PHE A 19 -8.80 -6.86 -45.96
C PHE A 19 -8.29 -5.48 -45.51
N GLY A 20 -8.40 -4.45 -46.35
CA GLY A 20 -8.02 -3.08 -45.97
C GLY A 20 -8.90 -2.51 -44.85
N LEU A 21 -10.20 -2.86 -44.83
CA LEU A 21 -11.12 -2.45 -43.79
C LEU A 21 -10.81 -3.14 -42.46
N VAL A 22 -10.58 -4.47 -42.50
CA VAL A 22 -10.23 -5.26 -41.33
C VAL A 22 -8.89 -4.80 -40.78
N MET A 23 -7.88 -4.57 -41.61
CA MET A 23 -6.59 -4.04 -41.15
C MET A 23 -6.72 -2.62 -40.57
N LYS A 24 -7.54 -1.76 -41.15
CA LYS A 24 -7.76 -0.40 -40.61
C LYS A 24 -8.53 -0.43 -39.31
N MET A 25 -9.48 -1.35 -39.13
CA MET A 25 -10.13 -1.61 -37.82
C MET A 25 -9.13 -2.17 -36.81
N LEU A 26 -8.29 -3.10 -37.20
CA LEU A 26 -7.26 -3.70 -36.34
C LEU A 26 -6.24 -2.64 -35.90
N PHE A 27 -5.74 -1.81 -36.85
CA PHE A 27 -4.83 -0.71 -36.50
C PHE A 27 -5.49 0.38 -35.64
N ASN A 28 -6.79 0.66 -35.82
CA ASN A 28 -7.51 1.58 -34.92
C ASN A 28 -7.77 0.98 -33.51
N LEU A 29 -7.97 -0.35 -33.44
CA LEU A 29 -8.09 -1.04 -32.15
C LEU A 29 -6.74 -1.07 -31.43
N ILE A 30 -5.66 -1.39 -32.14
CA ILE A 30 -4.29 -1.38 -31.62
C ILE A 30 -3.88 0.05 -31.25
N GLY A 31 -4.19 1.06 -32.06
CA GLY A 31 -3.90 2.47 -31.76
C GLY A 31 -4.61 3.02 -30.54
N LYS A 32 -5.81 2.52 -30.22
CA LYS A 32 -6.54 2.89 -29.00
C LYS A 32 -6.10 2.07 -27.78
N ALA A 33 -5.59 0.86 -27.97
CA ALA A 33 -5.04 0.03 -26.89
C ALA A 33 -3.66 0.51 -26.40
N ILE A 34 -2.96 1.36 -27.21
CA ILE A 34 -1.65 1.94 -26.83
C ILE A 34 -1.79 3.06 -25.76
N THR A 35 -3.00 3.52 -25.43
CA THR A 35 -3.21 4.56 -24.40
C THR A 35 -2.99 4.08 -22.97
N SER A 36 -2.84 2.77 -22.74
CA SER A 36 -2.40 2.23 -21.45
C SER A 36 -1.48 1.02 -21.70
N PRO A 37 -0.16 1.18 -21.61
CA PRO A 37 0.77 0.05 -21.66
C PRO A 37 0.46 -1.00 -20.58
N PHE A 38 -0.17 -0.57 -19.49
CA PHE A 38 -0.62 -1.43 -18.39
C PHE A 38 -1.86 -2.27 -18.75
N ALA A 39 -2.75 -1.80 -19.64
CA ALA A 39 -3.91 -2.59 -20.07
C ALA A 39 -3.50 -3.84 -20.90
N LEU A 40 -2.42 -3.73 -21.67
CA LEU A 40 -1.85 -4.89 -22.39
C LEU A 40 -1.10 -5.84 -21.45
N LEU A 41 -0.41 -5.31 -20.47
CA LEU A 41 0.25 -6.10 -19.42
C LEU A 41 -0.78 -6.80 -18.55
N GLY A 42 -1.86 -6.10 -18.21
CA GLY A 42 -2.94 -6.65 -17.40
C GLY A 42 -3.77 -7.72 -18.09
N SER A 43 -4.04 -7.59 -19.38
CA SER A 43 -4.72 -8.65 -20.15
C SER A 43 -3.86 -9.90 -20.33
N ALA A 44 -2.54 -9.74 -20.41
CA ALA A 44 -1.60 -10.87 -20.50
C ALA A 44 -1.31 -11.52 -19.12
N LEU A 45 -1.55 -10.80 -18.02
CA LEU A 45 -1.20 -11.22 -16.67
C LEU A 45 -2.41 -11.26 -15.70
N GLY A 46 -3.64 -11.09 -16.24
CA GLY A 46 -4.87 -11.27 -15.48
C GLY A 46 -5.32 -10.08 -14.60
N GLY A 47 -4.79 -8.85 -14.81
CA GLY A 47 -5.19 -7.73 -13.96
C GLY A 47 -4.64 -6.35 -14.38
N GLY A 48 -5.17 -5.78 -15.49
CA GLY A 48 -4.59 -4.56 -16.08
C GLY A 48 -4.71 -3.26 -15.30
N GLU A 49 -5.77 -3.08 -14.57
CA GLU A 49 -5.96 -1.89 -13.72
C GLU A 49 -5.26 -2.05 -12.36
N GLU A 50 -5.10 -3.27 -11.89
CA GLU A 50 -4.50 -3.58 -10.59
C GLU A 50 -2.98 -3.30 -10.51
N LEU A 51 -2.29 -3.18 -11.66
CA LEU A 51 -0.85 -2.87 -11.69
C LEU A 51 -0.55 -1.37 -11.71
N SER A 52 -1.55 -0.52 -11.94
CA SER A 52 -1.37 0.94 -11.99
C SER A 52 -1.38 1.59 -10.61
N GLN A 53 -1.89 0.90 -9.60
CA GLN A 53 -1.97 1.38 -8.22
C GLN A 53 -1.51 0.29 -7.26
N LEU A 54 -0.71 0.70 -6.28
CA LEU A 54 -0.28 -0.14 -5.17
C LEU A 54 -0.77 0.50 -3.87
N GLU A 55 -1.79 -0.10 -3.28
CA GLU A 55 -2.31 0.37 -2.00
C GLU A 55 -1.51 -0.25 -0.86
N LEU A 56 -1.01 0.59 0.03
CA LEU A 56 -0.38 0.19 1.29
C LEU A 56 -1.40 0.32 2.42
N GLY A 57 -1.22 -0.45 3.48
CA GLY A 57 -2.01 -0.27 4.68
C GLY A 57 -1.81 1.13 5.27
N GLY A 58 -2.87 1.75 5.78
CA GLY A 58 -2.79 3.09 6.37
C GLY A 58 -1.68 3.19 7.42
N GLY A 59 -0.80 4.18 7.26
CA GLY A 59 0.34 4.40 8.14
C GLY A 59 1.45 3.33 8.09
N SER A 60 1.43 2.44 7.10
CA SER A 60 2.41 1.37 6.95
C SER A 60 3.16 1.46 5.62
N ALA A 61 4.47 1.27 5.65
CA ALA A 61 5.30 1.08 4.48
C ALA A 61 5.55 -0.40 4.14
N THR A 62 4.92 -1.31 4.88
CA THR A 62 5.15 -2.75 4.72
C THR A 62 4.43 -3.28 3.49
N LEU A 63 5.19 -3.97 2.64
CA LEU A 63 4.67 -4.66 1.45
C LEU A 63 4.22 -6.07 1.84
N GLY A 64 2.92 -6.34 1.77
CA GLY A 64 2.38 -7.68 1.90
C GLY A 64 2.71 -8.56 0.69
N GLU A 65 2.41 -9.84 0.77
CA GLU A 65 2.70 -10.82 -0.30
C GLU A 65 2.04 -10.45 -1.64
N ALA A 66 0.80 -9.96 -1.60
CA ALA A 66 0.07 -9.53 -2.80
C ALA A 66 0.75 -8.34 -3.49
N GLN A 67 1.19 -7.34 -2.73
CA GLN A 67 1.92 -6.18 -3.23
C GLN A 67 3.28 -6.59 -3.80
N GLN A 68 4.00 -7.48 -3.12
CA GLN A 68 5.28 -8.01 -3.60
C GLN A 68 5.10 -8.78 -4.92
N ALA A 69 4.05 -9.60 -5.05
CA ALA A 69 3.76 -10.33 -6.27
C ALA A 69 3.48 -9.37 -7.44
N ARG A 70 2.69 -8.31 -7.21
CA ARG A 70 2.42 -7.26 -8.21
C ARG A 70 3.69 -6.55 -8.64
N LEU A 71 4.56 -6.17 -7.70
CA LEU A 71 5.84 -5.54 -8.00
C LEU A 71 6.79 -6.46 -8.79
N LYS A 72 6.84 -7.76 -8.47
CA LYS A 72 7.61 -8.73 -9.25
C LYS A 72 7.11 -8.82 -10.69
N THR A 73 5.80 -8.86 -10.89
CA THR A 73 5.18 -8.87 -12.22
C THR A 73 5.53 -7.60 -13.00
N LEU A 74 5.45 -6.43 -12.35
CA LEU A 74 5.83 -5.15 -12.95
C LEU A 74 7.31 -5.11 -13.30
N ALA A 75 8.18 -5.57 -12.41
CA ALA A 75 9.63 -5.64 -12.66
C ALA A 75 9.96 -6.53 -13.87
N GLN A 76 9.32 -7.70 -13.98
CA GLN A 76 9.49 -8.58 -15.14
C GLN A 76 9.04 -7.90 -16.44
N ALA A 77 7.90 -7.21 -16.40
CA ALA A 77 7.39 -6.48 -17.56
C ALA A 77 8.33 -5.36 -18.04
N LEU A 78 9.04 -4.70 -17.11
CA LEU A 78 10.06 -3.69 -17.43
C LEU A 78 11.33 -4.32 -18.04
N VAL A 79 11.74 -5.48 -17.52
CA VAL A 79 12.87 -6.25 -18.09
C VAL A 79 12.57 -6.69 -19.52
N ASP A 80 11.37 -7.20 -19.75
CA ASP A 80 10.94 -7.67 -21.09
C ASP A 80 10.76 -6.53 -22.10
N ARG A 81 10.63 -5.30 -21.62
CA ARG A 81 10.36 -4.11 -22.43
C ARG A 81 11.23 -2.92 -22.01
N PRO A 82 12.51 -2.91 -22.35
CA PRO A 82 13.47 -1.90 -21.88
C PRO A 82 13.20 -0.48 -22.41
N ALA A 83 12.28 -0.33 -23.37
CA ALA A 83 11.82 0.99 -23.83
C ALA A 83 10.75 1.62 -22.91
N LEU A 84 10.21 0.88 -21.93
CA LEU A 84 9.28 1.41 -20.96
C LEU A 84 10.02 2.17 -19.86
N ARG A 85 9.42 3.27 -19.43
CA ARG A 85 9.82 4.03 -18.27
C ARG A 85 8.72 3.98 -17.22
N LEU A 86 9.11 3.73 -15.99
CA LEU A 86 8.20 3.74 -14.84
C LEU A 86 8.40 5.04 -14.06
N ASP A 87 7.34 5.82 -13.91
CA ASP A 87 7.29 6.95 -13.00
C ASP A 87 6.42 6.56 -11.80
N ILE A 88 7.01 6.62 -10.60
CA ILE A 88 6.33 6.24 -9.34
C ILE A 88 5.91 7.54 -8.64
N VAL A 89 4.61 7.67 -8.41
CA VAL A 89 4.03 8.82 -7.68
C VAL A 89 3.48 8.32 -6.35
N GLY A 90 4.12 8.72 -5.25
CA GLY A 90 3.62 8.47 -3.90
C GLY A 90 2.42 9.38 -3.59
N ARG A 91 1.41 8.82 -2.95
CA ARG A 91 0.28 9.56 -2.38
C ARG A 91 0.11 9.17 -0.94
N ALA A 92 -0.10 10.15 -0.06
CA ALA A 92 -0.49 9.94 1.33
C ALA A 92 -1.84 10.66 1.54
N ASP A 93 -2.75 10.00 2.23
CA ASP A 93 -3.99 10.63 2.69
C ASP A 93 -3.87 10.87 4.20
N PRO A 94 -3.68 12.13 4.63
CA PRO A 94 -3.47 12.43 6.06
C PRO A 94 -4.62 11.99 6.96
N GLN A 95 -5.84 11.86 6.44
CA GLN A 95 -6.99 11.43 7.23
C GLN A 95 -7.13 9.91 7.26
N ALA A 96 -6.97 9.24 6.11
CA ALA A 96 -7.04 7.79 6.02
C ALA A 96 -5.84 7.13 6.73
N ASP A 97 -4.66 7.74 6.62
CA ASP A 97 -3.43 7.21 7.22
C ASP A 97 -3.32 7.48 8.73
N LEU A 98 -4.04 8.47 9.26
CA LEU A 98 -3.92 8.90 10.65
C LEU A 98 -4.21 7.78 11.65
N ASP A 99 -5.25 7.01 11.43
CA ASP A 99 -5.61 5.90 12.32
C ASP A 99 -4.60 4.76 12.24
N GLY A 100 -4.09 4.46 11.05
CA GLY A 100 -3.00 3.51 10.85
C GLY A 100 -1.70 3.95 11.53
N LEU A 101 -1.34 5.22 11.40
CA LEU A 101 -0.16 5.80 12.08
C LEU A 101 -0.31 5.76 13.61
N ARG A 102 -1.50 6.03 14.14
CA ARG A 102 -1.78 5.92 15.56
C ARG A 102 -1.65 4.48 16.07
N GLN A 103 -2.14 3.53 15.30
CA GLN A 103 -2.00 2.11 15.61
C GLN A 103 -0.54 1.68 15.55
N ALA A 104 0.18 2.03 14.50
CA ALA A 104 1.60 1.72 14.36
C ALA A 104 2.45 2.30 15.51
N ALA A 105 2.14 3.52 15.95
CA ALA A 105 2.81 4.14 17.08
C ALA A 105 2.51 3.43 18.40
N LEU A 106 1.28 2.96 18.61
CA LEU A 106 0.92 2.13 19.76
C LEU A 106 1.70 0.82 19.76
N ASP A 107 1.70 0.11 18.63
CA ASP A 107 2.39 -1.16 18.47
C ASP A 107 3.91 -0.99 18.71
N ASN A 108 4.50 0.05 18.17
CA ASN A 108 5.91 0.37 18.38
C ASN A 108 6.22 0.71 19.85
N ALA A 109 5.32 1.40 20.54
CA ALA A 109 5.48 1.67 21.98
C ALA A 109 5.47 0.37 22.80
N VAL A 110 4.62 -0.59 22.45
CA VAL A 110 4.54 -1.91 23.11
C VAL A 110 5.79 -2.74 22.78
N ARG A 111 6.20 -2.81 21.51
CA ARG A 111 7.43 -3.51 21.06
C ARG A 111 8.68 -2.95 21.76
N ALA A 112 8.76 -1.64 21.91
CA ALA A 112 9.87 -0.98 22.61
C ALA A 112 9.99 -1.45 24.06
N GLN A 113 8.88 -1.72 24.76
CA GLN A 113 8.94 -2.26 26.12
C GLN A 113 9.52 -3.68 26.15
N LYS A 114 9.17 -4.52 25.16
CA LYS A 114 9.74 -5.86 25.05
C LYS A 114 11.22 -5.80 24.70
N LEU A 115 11.60 -4.99 23.71
CA LEU A 115 12.99 -4.77 23.34
C LEU A 115 13.83 -4.31 24.54
N ASN A 116 13.35 -3.34 25.31
CA ASN A 116 14.01 -2.88 26.52
C ASN A 116 14.18 -4.00 27.57
N ALA A 117 13.18 -4.88 27.71
CA ALA A 117 13.27 -6.02 28.60
C ALA A 117 14.31 -7.07 28.14
N MET A 118 14.41 -7.31 26.80
CA MET A 118 15.43 -8.17 26.22
C MET A 118 16.85 -7.61 26.44
N ILE A 119 17.04 -6.33 26.18
CA ILE A 119 18.31 -5.64 26.41
C ILE A 119 18.73 -5.73 27.89
N ALA A 120 17.77 -5.50 28.81
CA ALA A 120 18.04 -5.57 30.26
C ALA A 120 18.45 -6.97 30.72
N LYS A 121 18.06 -8.03 30.00
CA LYS A 121 18.47 -9.41 30.24
C LYS A 121 19.80 -9.79 29.55
N GLY A 122 20.36 -8.90 28.73
CA GLY A 122 21.57 -9.18 27.96
C GLY A 122 21.30 -10.05 26.71
N GLU A 123 20.04 -10.12 26.27
CA GLU A 123 19.66 -10.83 25.05
C GLU A 123 20.01 -9.99 23.80
N ALA A 124 20.16 -10.64 22.64
CA ALA A 124 20.36 -9.93 21.37
C ALA A 124 19.14 -9.01 21.09
N ALA A 125 19.44 -7.76 20.72
CA ALA A 125 18.42 -6.77 20.40
C ALA A 125 18.18 -6.76 18.89
N PRO A 126 17.06 -7.34 18.38
CA PRO A 126 16.67 -7.22 16.98
C PRO A 126 16.20 -5.79 16.66
N ALA A 127 15.96 -5.51 15.37
CA ALA A 127 15.30 -4.27 15.00
C ALA A 127 13.88 -4.20 15.62
N LEU A 128 13.38 -2.99 15.89
CA LEU A 128 12.09 -2.81 16.58
C LEU A 128 10.94 -3.48 15.81
N GLU A 129 10.99 -3.45 14.49
CA GLU A 129 10.00 -4.03 13.59
C GLU A 129 9.98 -5.56 13.64
N GLU A 130 11.10 -6.17 14.01
CA GLU A 130 11.26 -7.63 14.12
C GLU A 130 10.83 -8.17 15.50
N VAL A 131 10.53 -7.27 16.44
CA VAL A 131 10.09 -7.69 17.77
C VAL A 131 8.65 -8.16 17.71
N GLU A 132 8.44 -9.45 17.80
CA GLU A 132 7.11 -10.04 17.91
C GLU A 132 6.60 -9.98 19.36
N VAL A 133 5.35 -9.55 19.55
CA VAL A 133 4.68 -9.50 20.85
C VAL A 133 3.57 -10.54 20.88
N GLY A 134 3.68 -11.50 21.79
CA GLY A 134 2.66 -12.53 21.98
C GLY A 134 1.43 -12.01 22.72
N GLU A 135 0.26 -12.62 22.48
CA GLU A 135 -1.00 -12.20 23.12
C GLU A 135 -0.93 -12.26 24.65
N SER A 136 -0.23 -13.25 25.20
CA SER A 136 -0.11 -13.45 26.65
C SER A 136 0.69 -12.35 27.36
N GLU A 137 1.62 -11.71 26.68
CA GLU A 137 2.48 -10.65 27.24
C GLU A 137 2.01 -9.24 26.88
N TYR A 138 1.11 -9.13 25.88
CA TYR A 138 0.66 -7.84 25.34
C TYR A 138 0.12 -6.90 26.42
N ALA A 139 -0.77 -7.39 27.27
CA ALA A 139 -1.41 -6.57 28.31
C ALA A 139 -0.39 -5.97 29.31
N GLU A 140 0.61 -6.73 29.71
CA GLU A 140 1.67 -6.28 30.59
C GLU A 140 2.60 -5.26 29.92
N LEU A 141 2.96 -5.52 28.67
CA LEU A 141 3.80 -4.61 27.89
C LEU A 141 3.06 -3.30 27.59
N LEU A 142 1.78 -3.37 27.21
CA LEU A 142 0.93 -2.20 27.02
C LEU A 142 0.85 -1.35 28.30
N LYS A 143 0.67 -1.97 29.45
CA LYS A 143 0.64 -1.27 30.75
C LYS A 143 1.96 -0.53 31.03
N LYS A 144 3.09 -1.13 30.69
CA LYS A 144 4.41 -0.49 30.79
C LYS A 144 4.52 0.67 29.80
N ALA A 145 4.15 0.47 28.54
CA ALA A 145 4.13 1.50 27.51
C ALA A 145 3.23 2.67 27.91
N TYR A 146 2.01 2.39 28.38
CA TYR A 146 1.07 3.40 28.89
C TYR A 146 1.67 4.23 30.01
N ARG A 147 2.38 3.61 30.97
CA ARG A 147 3.03 4.32 32.05
C ARG A 147 4.21 5.17 31.58
N ALA A 148 4.98 4.69 30.61
CA ALA A 148 6.16 5.36 30.09
C ALA A 148 5.83 6.55 29.16
N THR A 149 4.71 6.49 28.42
CA THR A 149 4.34 7.54 27.45
C THR A 149 3.94 8.83 28.17
N GLU A 150 4.37 9.98 27.69
CA GLU A 150 4.10 11.30 28.28
C GLU A 150 2.80 11.90 27.75
N PHE A 151 1.72 11.78 28.49
CA PHE A 151 0.46 12.50 28.29
C PHE A 151 -0.34 12.58 29.61
N LYS A 152 -1.41 13.37 29.64
CA LYS A 152 -2.25 13.54 30.81
C LYS A 152 -3.07 12.28 31.08
N LYS A 153 -2.64 11.48 32.07
CA LYS A 153 -3.27 10.22 32.46
C LYS A 153 -4.26 10.40 33.57
N PRO A 154 -5.34 9.60 33.63
CA PRO A 154 -6.19 9.51 34.82
C PRO A 154 -5.37 9.14 36.05
N ARG A 155 -5.58 9.88 37.14
CA ARG A 155 -4.92 9.62 38.42
C ARG A 155 -5.94 9.28 39.51
N ASN A 156 -5.53 8.47 40.47
CA ASN A 156 -6.33 8.18 41.63
C ASN A 156 -6.21 9.34 42.66
N VAL A 157 -6.94 9.24 43.77
CA VAL A 157 -6.97 10.25 44.83
C VAL A 157 -5.62 10.52 45.52
N ILE A 158 -4.68 9.57 45.37
CA ILE A 158 -3.30 9.69 45.87
C ILE A 158 -2.30 10.15 44.81
N GLY A 159 -2.78 10.55 43.62
CA GLY A 159 -1.95 11.09 42.53
C GLY A 159 -1.22 10.06 41.66
N MET A 160 -1.38 8.77 41.91
CA MET A 160 -0.81 7.71 41.07
C MET A 160 -1.65 7.47 39.82
N VAL A 161 -1.00 7.04 38.73
CA VAL A 161 -1.70 6.63 37.48
C VAL A 161 -2.67 5.51 37.80
N LYS A 162 -3.95 5.71 37.45
CA LYS A 162 -5.01 4.75 37.70
C LYS A 162 -4.83 3.54 36.79
N ASP A 163 -5.00 2.33 37.33
CA ASP A 163 -5.12 1.13 36.55
C ASP A 163 -6.48 1.13 35.83
N ILE A 164 -6.48 1.03 34.50
CA ILE A 164 -7.67 1.04 33.63
C ILE A 164 -7.65 -0.18 32.73
N PRO A 165 -8.79 -0.57 32.15
CA PRO A 165 -8.85 -1.69 31.20
C PRO A 165 -7.93 -1.50 29.98
N VAL A 166 -7.46 -2.60 29.40
CA VAL A 166 -6.60 -2.64 28.21
C VAL A 166 -7.15 -1.77 27.07
N ALA A 167 -8.43 -1.95 26.75
CA ALA A 167 -9.07 -1.18 25.67
C ALA A 167 -9.08 0.34 25.92
N GLU A 168 -9.20 0.77 27.18
CA GLU A 168 -9.15 2.18 27.55
C GLU A 168 -7.71 2.74 27.46
N MET A 169 -6.71 1.93 27.84
CA MET A 169 -5.29 2.31 27.67
C MET A 169 -4.96 2.50 26.18
N GLU A 170 -5.37 1.58 25.33
CA GLU A 170 -5.17 1.66 23.89
C GLU A 170 -5.84 2.90 23.29
N ALA A 171 -7.09 3.16 23.64
CA ALA A 171 -7.84 4.31 23.17
C ALA A 171 -7.15 5.63 23.57
N LEU A 172 -6.71 5.74 24.83
CA LEU A 172 -5.99 6.92 25.31
C LEU A 172 -4.62 7.08 24.64
N MET A 173 -3.88 6.01 24.45
CA MET A 173 -2.59 6.06 23.77
C MET A 173 -2.77 6.48 22.31
N ARG A 174 -3.71 5.88 21.57
CA ARG A 174 -4.02 6.28 20.17
C ARG A 174 -4.45 7.74 20.07
N ALA A 175 -5.29 8.21 20.98
CA ALA A 175 -5.77 9.60 20.96
C ALA A 175 -4.66 10.62 21.22
N ASN A 176 -3.61 10.24 21.97
CA ASN A 176 -2.52 11.13 22.36
C ASN A 176 -1.23 10.94 21.55
N VAL A 177 -1.24 10.08 20.57
CA VAL A 177 -0.12 10.00 19.60
C VAL A 177 -0.09 11.28 18.79
N THR A 178 0.97 12.05 18.97
CA THR A 178 1.27 13.20 18.11
C THR A 178 1.97 12.67 16.88
N VAL A 179 1.26 12.61 15.76
CA VAL A 179 1.88 12.36 14.45
C VAL A 179 2.66 13.64 14.10
N ARG A 180 3.97 13.61 14.22
CA ARG A 180 4.82 14.67 13.70
C ARG A 180 4.77 14.57 12.17
N SER A 181 4.09 15.50 11.54
CA SER A 181 4.35 15.81 10.13
C SER A 181 5.73 16.47 10.08
N GLU A 182 6.73 15.77 9.57
CA GLU A 182 7.95 16.43 9.15
C GLU A 182 7.61 17.25 7.90
N GLU A 183 7.67 18.57 8.03
CA GLU A 183 7.65 19.52 6.92
C GLU A 183 8.98 19.45 6.15
#